data_ed4c9b41857e7c2a6026384efef3d239
#
_entry.id   ed4c9b41857e7c2a6026384efef3d239
#
_cell.length_a   1.000
_cell.length_b   1.000
_cell.length_c   1.000
_cell.angle_alpha   90.00
_cell.angle_beta   90.00
_cell.angle_gamma   90.00
#
_symmetry.space_group_name_H-M   'P 1'
#
loop_
_entity.id
_entity.type
_entity.pdbx_description
1 polymer ?
#
loop_
_entity_poly.entity_id
_entity_poly.type
_entity_poly.pdbx_seq_one_letter_code
_entity_poly.pdbx_strand_id
1 'polypeptide(L)'
;AVLTRDGDYFIPLRSRYEKARKHRADLFVSIHADAFKKRSVSGSSVFVLSRKGASSEYARLLAASENKADLIGGVTLNDKDDMLASVLLDLSQSAALSASLDVGSKVIGELSRIGKVHRRTVQQAGFLVLKSPDMPSILVETAFISNPSEEKRLRDKGHQSRLADAILAGVRTYFYTNAPPD
;
A
#
# COMPACT_ATOMS: atom_id res chain seq x y z
N ALA A 1 11.28 -3.60 -12.04
CA ALA A 1 10.09 -2.91 -11.52
C ALA A 1 9.30 -2.31 -12.68
N VAL A 2 7.96 -2.29 -12.56
CA VAL A 2 7.06 -1.74 -13.58
C VAL A 2 6.16 -0.70 -12.90
N LEU A 3 5.98 0.46 -13.52
CA LEU A 3 5.04 1.47 -13.07
C LEU A 3 3.63 1.16 -13.59
N THR A 4 2.61 1.29 -12.75
CA THR A 4 1.22 1.14 -13.20
C THR A 4 0.77 2.31 -14.08
N ARG A 5 1.38 3.49 -13.89
CA ARG A 5 1.22 4.67 -14.76
C ARG A 5 2.55 5.45 -14.82
N ASP A 6 2.76 6.13 -15.92
CA ASP A 6 3.97 6.87 -16.25
C ASP A 6 3.72 8.38 -16.44
N GLY A 7 2.53 8.85 -16.05
CA GLY A 7 2.14 10.24 -16.16
C GLY A 7 1.03 10.62 -15.16
N ASP A 8 0.59 11.88 -15.25
CA ASP A 8 -0.49 12.42 -14.40
C ASP A 8 -1.87 12.18 -15.05
N TYR A 9 -2.37 10.97 -14.90
CA TYR A 9 -3.71 10.56 -15.32
C TYR A 9 -4.31 9.56 -14.33
N PHE A 10 -5.62 9.55 -14.22
CA PHE A 10 -6.32 8.64 -13.32
C PHE A 10 -6.34 7.21 -13.88
N ILE A 11 -6.11 6.23 -13.00
CA ILE A 11 -6.38 4.81 -13.23
C ILE A 11 -7.27 4.29 -12.11
N PRO A 12 -8.42 3.63 -12.40
CA PRO A 12 -9.26 3.01 -11.39
C PRO A 12 -8.47 2.10 -10.45
N LEU A 13 -8.81 2.08 -9.17
CA LEU A 13 -8.04 1.35 -8.15
C LEU A 13 -7.88 -0.13 -8.49
N ARG A 14 -8.95 -0.76 -8.97
CA ARG A 14 -8.94 -2.15 -9.43
C ARG A 14 -7.95 -2.36 -10.58
N SER A 15 -7.98 -1.50 -11.58
CA SER A 15 -7.13 -1.60 -12.77
C SER A 15 -5.63 -1.47 -12.45
N ARG A 16 -5.25 -0.84 -11.33
CA ARG A 16 -3.85 -0.73 -10.90
C ARG A 16 -3.26 -2.10 -10.56
N TYR A 17 -3.92 -2.87 -9.69
CA TYR A 17 -3.41 -4.21 -9.35
C TYR A 17 -3.65 -5.23 -10.49
N GLU A 18 -4.69 -5.08 -11.30
CA GLU A 18 -4.89 -5.92 -12.50
C GLU A 18 -3.77 -5.71 -13.53
N LYS A 19 -3.30 -4.47 -13.72
CA LYS A 19 -2.13 -4.18 -14.56
C LYS A 19 -0.87 -4.87 -14.01
N ALA A 20 -0.64 -4.80 -12.70
CA ALA A 20 0.48 -5.51 -12.06
C ALA A 20 0.38 -7.03 -12.27
N ARG A 21 -0.80 -7.63 -12.11
CA ARG A 21 -1.03 -9.07 -12.37
C ARG A 21 -0.75 -9.45 -13.82
N LYS A 22 -1.14 -8.62 -14.81
CA LYS A 22 -0.81 -8.84 -16.23
C LYS A 22 0.71 -8.89 -16.48
N HIS A 23 1.48 -8.15 -15.70
CA HIS A 23 2.95 -8.19 -15.72
C HIS A 23 3.54 -9.32 -14.89
N ARG A 24 2.71 -10.20 -14.27
CA ARG A 24 3.16 -11.28 -13.38
C ARG A 24 4.03 -10.75 -12.23
N ALA A 25 3.62 -9.61 -11.67
CA ALA A 25 4.36 -9.01 -10.56
C ALA A 25 4.24 -9.88 -9.29
N ASP A 26 5.37 -10.05 -8.61
CA ASP A 26 5.45 -10.81 -7.34
C ASP A 26 5.03 -9.96 -6.13
N LEU A 27 4.96 -8.66 -6.28
CA LEU A 27 4.59 -7.69 -5.24
C LEU A 27 3.99 -6.44 -5.88
N PHE A 28 2.94 -5.93 -5.25
CA PHE A 28 2.37 -4.62 -5.58
C PHE A 28 2.64 -3.62 -4.45
N VAL A 29 3.22 -2.46 -4.80
CA VAL A 29 3.48 -1.37 -3.84
C VAL A 29 2.77 -0.11 -4.31
N SER A 30 1.81 0.36 -3.52
CA SER A 30 1.14 1.65 -3.71
C SER A 30 1.84 2.70 -2.85
N ILE A 31 2.40 3.74 -3.48
CA ILE A 31 3.14 4.80 -2.79
C ILE A 31 2.28 6.05 -2.73
N HIS A 32 2.08 6.57 -1.52
CA HIS A 32 1.20 7.68 -1.22
C HIS A 32 1.88 8.80 -0.45
N ALA A 33 1.31 10.00 -0.53
CA ALA A 33 1.60 11.16 0.29
C ALA A 33 0.31 11.96 0.48
N ASP A 34 -0.56 11.49 1.36
CA ASP A 34 -1.94 11.96 1.46
C ASP A 34 -2.10 13.24 2.28
N ALA A 35 -3.26 13.86 2.15
CA ALA A 35 -3.71 14.91 3.05
C ALA A 35 -4.58 14.30 4.16
N PHE A 36 -4.34 14.70 5.40
CA PHE A 36 -5.18 14.32 6.53
C PHE A 36 -5.82 15.55 7.18
N LYS A 37 -7.04 15.42 7.71
CA LYS A 37 -7.79 16.56 8.30
C LYS A 37 -7.00 17.29 9.38
N LYS A 38 -6.29 16.55 10.22
CA LYS A 38 -5.47 17.11 11.29
C LYS A 38 -4.03 17.34 10.78
N ARG A 39 -3.66 18.59 10.57
CA ARG A 39 -2.34 19.00 10.05
C ARG A 39 -1.13 18.56 10.90
N SER A 40 -1.34 18.20 12.16
CA SER A 40 -0.28 17.70 13.04
C SER A 40 0.04 16.21 12.83
N VAL A 41 -0.75 15.49 12.02
CA VAL A 41 -0.45 14.10 11.66
C VAL A 41 0.84 14.07 10.85
N SER A 42 1.72 13.17 11.19
CA SER A 42 3.05 13.07 10.58
C SER A 42 3.65 11.68 10.77
N GLY A 43 4.62 11.37 9.92
CA GLY A 43 5.38 10.11 9.93
C GLY A 43 4.83 9.08 8.96
N SER A 44 5.73 8.26 8.43
CA SER A 44 5.39 7.20 7.49
C SER A 44 4.53 6.11 8.13
N SER A 45 3.74 5.43 7.32
CA SER A 45 2.95 4.26 7.72
C SER A 45 2.95 3.22 6.61
N VAL A 46 2.76 1.95 6.96
CA VAL A 46 2.55 0.88 5.99
C VAL A 46 1.22 0.20 6.29
N PHE A 47 0.44 0.00 5.24
CA PHE A 47 -0.88 -0.61 5.31
C PHE A 47 -0.93 -1.85 4.43
N VAL A 48 -1.72 -2.83 4.89
CA VAL A 48 -2.14 -4.00 4.11
C VAL A 48 -3.65 -4.13 4.15
N LEU A 49 -4.19 -4.94 3.26
CA LEU A 49 -5.62 -5.20 3.21
C LEU A 49 -6.10 -5.84 4.53
N SER A 50 -7.29 -5.47 4.98
CA SER A 50 -8.07 -6.21 5.98
C SER A 50 -9.44 -6.55 5.44
N ARG A 51 -9.87 -7.79 5.66
CA ARG A 51 -11.22 -8.28 5.36
C ARG A 51 -12.17 -8.13 6.57
N LYS A 52 -11.62 -7.97 7.79
CA LYS A 52 -12.37 -8.01 9.06
C LYS A 52 -12.46 -6.63 9.77
N GLY A 53 -12.29 -5.54 9.01
CA GLY A 53 -12.28 -4.19 9.58
C GLY A 53 -10.87 -3.59 9.69
N ALA A 54 -10.78 -2.39 10.25
CA ALA A 54 -9.53 -1.66 10.32
C ALA A 54 -8.84 -1.86 11.68
N SER A 55 -7.50 -1.91 11.68
CA SER A 55 -6.69 -2.05 12.89
C SER A 55 -6.70 -0.80 13.79
N SER A 56 -7.10 0.34 13.23
CA SER A 56 -7.23 1.61 13.95
C SER A 56 -8.23 2.52 13.25
N GLU A 57 -8.78 3.50 14.00
CA GLU A 57 -9.64 4.54 13.43
C GLU A 57 -8.90 5.36 12.35
N TYR A 58 -7.63 5.62 12.55
CA TYR A 58 -6.77 6.27 11.57
C TYR A 58 -6.72 5.46 10.25
N ALA A 59 -6.44 4.15 10.32
CA ALA A 59 -6.41 3.27 9.15
C ALA A 59 -7.79 3.21 8.44
N ARG A 60 -8.89 3.21 9.21
CA ARG A 60 -10.25 3.24 8.69
C ARG A 60 -10.53 4.52 7.89
N LEU A 61 -10.17 5.67 8.46
CA LEU A 61 -10.40 6.97 7.81
C LEU A 61 -9.56 7.14 6.55
N LEU A 62 -8.30 6.70 6.58
CA LEU A 62 -7.43 6.76 5.43
C LEU A 62 -7.94 5.87 4.29
N ALA A 63 -8.30 4.61 4.58
CA ALA A 63 -8.87 3.71 3.58
C ALA A 63 -10.18 4.26 2.99
N ALA A 64 -11.03 4.86 3.81
CA ALA A 64 -12.27 5.47 3.34
C ALA A 64 -12.00 6.68 2.42
N SER A 65 -10.95 7.46 2.68
CA SER A 65 -10.51 8.55 1.81
C SER A 65 -10.00 8.05 0.48
N GLU A 66 -9.09 7.09 0.49
CA GLU A 66 -8.48 6.51 -0.70
C GLU A 66 -9.51 5.82 -1.61
N ASN A 67 -10.43 5.06 -1.03
CA ASN A 67 -11.46 4.36 -1.79
C ASN A 67 -12.43 5.31 -2.54
N LYS A 68 -12.54 6.56 -2.11
CA LYS A 68 -13.33 7.59 -2.81
C LYS A 68 -12.70 8.05 -4.12
N ALA A 69 -11.43 7.77 -4.36
CA ALA A 69 -10.76 8.15 -5.59
C ALA A 69 -11.47 7.58 -6.83
N ASP A 70 -12.00 6.36 -6.76
CA ASP A 70 -12.78 5.77 -7.87
C ASP A 70 -14.08 6.53 -8.13
N LEU A 71 -14.78 7.01 -7.09
CA LEU A 71 -15.99 7.81 -7.25
C LEU A 71 -15.70 9.16 -7.91
N ILE A 72 -14.59 9.81 -7.53
CA ILE A 72 -14.12 11.06 -8.15
C ILE A 72 -13.73 10.82 -9.60
N GLY A 73 -13.14 9.64 -9.90
CA GLY A 73 -12.78 9.20 -11.25
C GLY A 73 -13.95 8.72 -12.11
N GLY A 74 -15.20 8.79 -11.61
CA GLY A 74 -16.41 8.42 -12.38
C GLY A 74 -16.65 6.89 -12.48
N VAL A 75 -16.04 6.09 -11.61
CA VAL A 75 -16.25 4.63 -11.56
C VAL A 75 -17.43 4.30 -10.65
N THR A 76 -18.42 3.59 -11.19
CA THR A 76 -19.53 3.01 -10.41
C THR A 76 -19.07 1.67 -9.81
N LEU A 77 -19.15 1.55 -8.49
CA LEU A 77 -18.80 0.32 -7.76
C LEU A 77 -19.95 -0.71 -7.91
N ASN A 78 -19.94 -1.49 -8.99
CA ASN A 78 -20.77 -2.68 -9.12
C ASN A 78 -19.90 -3.91 -8.83
N ASP A 79 -19.71 -4.26 -7.56
CA ASP A 79 -19.08 -5.52 -7.14
C ASP A 79 -20.18 -6.60 -7.08
N LYS A 80 -20.29 -7.39 -8.14
CA LYS A 80 -20.95 -8.69 -8.07
C LYS A 80 -19.84 -9.75 -8.07
N ASP A 81 -19.49 -10.20 -6.87
CA ASP A 81 -18.57 -11.33 -6.70
C ASP A 81 -19.31 -12.64 -7.03
N ASP A 82 -18.78 -13.37 -8.01
CA ASP A 82 -19.23 -14.74 -8.33
C ASP A 82 -18.78 -15.72 -7.22
N MET A 83 -19.73 -16.45 -6.64
CA MET A 83 -19.61 -17.23 -5.41
C MET A 83 -18.94 -18.62 -5.59
N LEU A 84 -18.55 -19.04 -6.77
CA LEU A 84 -18.06 -20.42 -7.07
C LEU A 84 -16.52 -20.58 -7.09
N ALA A 85 -15.75 -19.48 -7.02
CA ALA A 85 -14.29 -19.55 -6.95
C ALA A 85 -13.75 -19.40 -5.50
N SER A 86 -14.62 -19.48 -4.48
CA SER A 86 -14.34 -18.90 -3.16
C SER A 86 -13.28 -19.61 -2.31
N VAL A 87 -13.15 -20.94 -2.34
CA VAL A 87 -12.26 -21.65 -1.41
C VAL A 87 -10.78 -21.57 -1.83
N LEU A 88 -10.47 -21.78 -3.10
CA LEU A 88 -9.10 -21.63 -3.62
C LEU A 88 -8.68 -20.16 -3.59
N LEU A 89 -9.62 -19.25 -3.86
CA LEU A 89 -9.43 -17.81 -3.75
C LEU A 89 -9.15 -17.38 -2.32
N ASP A 90 -9.84 -17.95 -1.32
CA ASP A 90 -9.62 -17.65 0.10
C ASP A 90 -8.25 -18.11 0.60
N LEU A 91 -7.76 -19.27 0.16
CA LEU A 91 -6.41 -19.74 0.49
C LEU A 91 -5.33 -18.85 -0.14
N SER A 92 -5.48 -18.53 -1.43
CA SER A 92 -4.57 -17.62 -2.15
C SER A 92 -4.53 -16.23 -1.52
N GLN A 93 -5.69 -15.68 -1.19
CA GLN A 93 -5.79 -14.39 -0.51
C GLN A 93 -5.19 -14.42 0.90
N SER A 94 -5.34 -15.52 1.63
CA SER A 94 -4.74 -15.66 2.97
C SER A 94 -3.22 -15.70 2.90
N ALA A 95 -2.65 -16.44 1.93
CA ALA A 95 -1.22 -16.47 1.67
C ALA A 95 -0.69 -15.09 1.25
N ALA A 96 -1.36 -14.42 0.29
CA ALA A 96 -1.00 -13.08 -0.16
C ALA A 96 -1.07 -12.04 0.99
N LEU A 97 -2.06 -12.16 1.88
CA LEU A 97 -2.16 -11.27 3.05
C LEU A 97 -1.02 -11.52 4.05
N SER A 98 -0.69 -12.77 4.34
CA SER A 98 0.44 -13.12 5.21
C SER A 98 1.75 -12.58 4.65
N ALA A 99 2.00 -12.76 3.36
CA ALA A 99 3.16 -12.19 2.66
C ALA A 99 3.16 -10.66 2.68
N SER A 100 1.99 -10.03 2.52
CA SER A 100 1.85 -8.56 2.61
C SER A 100 2.22 -8.03 4.01
N LEU A 101 1.82 -8.73 5.07
CA LEU A 101 2.20 -8.38 6.45
C LEU A 101 3.71 -8.50 6.66
N ASP A 102 4.33 -9.54 6.12
CA ASP A 102 5.77 -9.76 6.25
C ASP A 102 6.56 -8.67 5.50
N VAL A 103 6.28 -8.44 4.22
CA VAL A 103 6.96 -7.36 3.47
C VAL A 103 6.69 -5.98 4.09
N GLY A 104 5.46 -5.74 4.53
CA GLY A 104 5.09 -4.48 5.20
C GLY A 104 5.88 -4.24 6.48
N SER A 105 6.09 -5.31 7.28
CA SER A 105 6.89 -5.26 8.50
C SER A 105 8.36 -4.88 8.23
N LYS A 106 8.95 -5.44 7.17
CA LYS A 106 10.31 -5.11 6.75
C LYS A 106 10.41 -3.67 6.27
N VAL A 107 9.46 -3.23 5.44
CA VAL A 107 9.43 -1.85 4.92
C VAL A 107 9.24 -0.82 6.03
N ILE A 108 8.31 -1.01 6.98
CA ILE A 108 8.14 -0.03 8.08
C ILE A 108 9.35 -0.01 9.00
N GLY A 109 10.04 -1.14 9.17
CA GLY A 109 11.31 -1.24 9.89
C GLY A 109 12.38 -0.32 9.28
N GLU A 110 12.60 -0.40 7.97
CA GLU A 110 13.56 0.45 7.27
C GLU A 110 13.16 1.93 7.26
N LEU A 111 11.88 2.24 7.04
CA LEU A 111 11.38 3.62 7.12
C LEU A 111 11.60 4.22 8.52
N SER A 112 11.50 3.42 9.58
CA SER A 112 11.73 3.88 10.95
C SER A 112 13.18 4.27 11.25
N ARG A 113 14.14 3.81 10.43
CA ARG A 113 15.57 4.17 10.54
C ARG A 113 15.88 5.53 9.94
N ILE A 114 15.12 5.96 8.95
CA ILE A 114 15.37 7.20 8.21
C ILE A 114 14.51 8.38 8.66
N GLY A 115 13.47 8.12 9.44
CA GLY A 115 12.57 9.19 9.90
C GLY A 115 11.48 8.73 10.85
N LYS A 116 10.58 9.67 11.15
CA LYS A 116 9.43 9.41 12.00
C LYS A 116 8.46 8.47 11.31
N VAL A 117 7.99 7.46 12.01
CA VAL A 117 6.86 6.64 11.62
C VAL A 117 5.65 6.95 12.51
N HIS A 118 4.46 6.96 11.92
CA HIS A 118 3.22 7.21 12.65
C HIS A 118 2.88 6.05 13.59
N ARG A 119 3.10 4.81 13.12
CA ARG A 119 3.02 3.57 13.90
C ARG A 119 4.19 2.66 13.52
N ARG A 120 4.75 1.97 14.51
CA ARG A 120 5.86 1.03 14.28
C ARG A 120 5.41 -0.33 13.75
N THR A 121 4.11 -0.56 13.68
CA THR A 121 3.51 -1.80 13.19
C THR A 121 2.72 -1.54 11.92
N VAL A 122 2.67 -2.54 11.04
CA VAL A 122 1.81 -2.54 9.86
C VAL A 122 0.36 -2.36 10.29
N GLN A 123 -0.34 -1.46 9.63
CA GLN A 123 -1.76 -1.19 9.86
C GLN A 123 -2.60 -1.95 8.83
N GLN A 124 -3.86 -2.20 9.16
CA GLN A 124 -4.77 -2.93 8.28
C GLN A 124 -6.09 -2.18 8.09
N ALA A 125 -6.59 -2.12 6.86
CA ALA A 125 -7.92 -1.61 6.54
C ALA A 125 -8.40 -2.07 5.16
N GLY A 126 -9.63 -1.76 4.81
CA GLY A 126 -10.28 -2.17 3.56
C GLY A 126 -9.87 -1.31 2.35
N PHE A 127 -8.59 -1.24 2.03
CA PHE A 127 -8.09 -0.52 0.84
C PHE A 127 -8.44 -1.28 -0.45
N LEU A 128 -9.23 -0.66 -1.32
CA LEU A 128 -9.62 -1.27 -2.59
C LEU A 128 -8.43 -1.51 -3.51
N VAL A 129 -7.44 -0.62 -3.51
CA VAL A 129 -6.22 -0.75 -4.32
C VAL A 129 -5.37 -1.98 -3.95
N LEU A 130 -5.55 -2.55 -2.76
CA LEU A 130 -4.82 -3.71 -2.27
C LEU A 130 -5.60 -5.04 -2.41
N LYS A 131 -6.75 -5.03 -3.07
CA LYS A 131 -7.61 -6.22 -3.23
C LYS A 131 -7.13 -7.22 -4.29
N SER A 132 -5.81 -7.33 -4.53
CA SER A 132 -5.32 -8.42 -5.38
C SER A 132 -5.57 -9.77 -4.71
N PRO A 133 -6.12 -10.77 -5.41
CA PRO A 133 -6.45 -12.05 -4.80
C PRO A 133 -5.26 -12.97 -4.55
N ASP A 134 -4.16 -12.78 -5.28
CA ASP A 134 -3.05 -13.73 -5.39
C ASP A 134 -1.66 -13.08 -5.32
N MET A 135 -1.58 -11.77 -5.17
CA MET A 135 -0.33 -11.03 -5.15
C MET A 135 -0.20 -10.25 -3.85
N PRO A 136 0.89 -10.41 -3.08
CA PRO A 136 1.19 -9.56 -1.93
C PRO A 136 1.10 -8.08 -2.30
N SER A 137 0.47 -7.28 -1.45
CA SER A 137 0.19 -5.88 -1.75
C SER A 137 0.30 -5.01 -0.50
N ILE A 138 1.07 -3.93 -0.59
CA ILE A 138 1.20 -2.94 0.49
C ILE A 138 0.92 -1.53 -0.01
N LEU A 139 0.42 -0.67 0.87
CA LEU A 139 0.36 0.77 0.67
C LEU A 139 1.33 1.43 1.65
N VAL A 140 2.24 2.22 1.10
CA VAL A 140 3.23 2.99 1.87
C VAL A 140 2.83 4.45 1.86
N GLU A 141 2.36 4.93 3.00
CA GLU A 141 2.19 6.35 3.26
C GLU A 141 3.54 6.93 3.64
N THR A 142 4.16 7.68 2.74
CA THR A 142 5.51 8.19 2.94
C THR A 142 5.56 9.36 3.90
N ALA A 143 4.57 10.24 3.83
CA ALA A 143 4.40 11.43 4.66
C ALA A 143 3.03 12.07 4.36
N PHE A 144 2.65 13.12 5.08
CA PHE A 144 1.38 13.83 4.87
C PHE A 144 1.61 15.21 4.26
N ILE A 145 1.09 15.45 3.04
CA ILE A 145 1.18 16.78 2.39
C ILE A 145 0.41 17.88 3.14
N SER A 146 -0.55 17.51 3.98
CA SER A 146 -1.24 18.45 4.87
C SER A 146 -0.39 18.97 6.02
N ASN A 147 0.76 18.32 6.31
CA ASN A 147 1.72 18.77 7.31
C ASN A 147 2.82 19.60 6.63
N PRO A 148 2.95 20.92 6.95
CA PRO A 148 3.88 21.81 6.21
C PRO A 148 5.35 21.37 6.28
N SER A 149 5.77 20.76 7.38
CA SER A 149 7.16 20.30 7.53
C SER A 149 7.42 19.03 6.70
N GLU A 150 6.42 18.17 6.54
CA GLU A 150 6.53 16.97 5.72
C GLU A 150 6.41 17.31 4.24
N GLU A 151 5.48 18.19 3.86
CA GLU A 151 5.37 18.71 2.49
C GLU A 151 6.72 19.28 2.01
N LYS A 152 7.37 20.11 2.85
CA LYS A 152 8.70 20.63 2.52
C LYS A 152 9.74 19.53 2.29
N ARG A 153 9.74 18.49 3.12
CA ARG A 153 10.66 17.34 2.97
C ARG A 153 10.34 16.51 1.73
N LEU A 154 9.05 16.32 1.40
CA LEU A 154 8.65 15.60 0.19
C LEU A 154 9.12 16.26 -1.11
N ARG A 155 9.38 17.58 -1.09
CA ARG A 155 9.97 18.33 -2.23
C ARG A 155 11.49 18.19 -2.33
N ASP A 156 12.15 17.69 -1.30
CA ASP A 156 13.61 17.46 -1.28
C ASP A 156 13.96 16.14 -1.95
N LYS A 157 14.73 16.21 -3.05
CA LYS A 157 15.14 15.03 -3.82
C LYS A 157 15.97 14.03 -3.01
N GLY A 158 16.81 14.52 -2.10
CA GLY A 158 17.61 13.67 -1.23
C GLY A 158 16.72 12.91 -0.24
N HIS A 159 15.65 13.55 0.25
CA HIS A 159 14.66 12.86 1.09
C HIS A 159 13.85 11.83 0.31
N GLN A 160 13.44 12.14 -0.93
CA GLN A 160 12.76 11.20 -1.81
C GLN A 160 13.63 9.95 -2.08
N SER A 161 14.93 10.14 -2.37
CA SER A 161 15.86 9.01 -2.56
C SER A 161 15.96 8.15 -1.30
N ARG A 162 16.14 8.75 -0.12
CA ARG A 162 16.17 7.98 1.14
C ARG A 162 14.91 7.18 1.40
N LEU A 163 13.73 7.73 1.07
CA LEU A 163 12.45 7.01 1.17
C LEU A 163 12.42 5.82 0.21
N ALA A 164 12.82 6.02 -1.04
CA ALA A 164 12.87 4.98 -2.06
C ALA A 164 13.85 3.85 -1.66
N ASP A 165 15.04 4.22 -1.19
CA ASP A 165 16.07 3.26 -0.73
C ASP A 165 15.58 2.44 0.48
N ALA A 166 14.89 3.07 1.43
CA ALA A 166 14.33 2.38 2.59
C ALA A 166 13.23 1.38 2.19
N ILE A 167 12.32 1.78 1.28
CA ILE A 167 11.29 0.89 0.75
C ILE A 167 11.96 -0.29 0.02
N LEU A 168 12.94 0.00 -0.86
CA LEU A 168 13.68 -1.02 -1.60
C LEU A 168 14.42 -1.98 -0.66
N ALA A 169 15.06 -1.49 0.40
CA ALA A 169 15.76 -2.33 1.38
C ALA A 169 14.79 -3.30 2.08
N GLY A 170 13.62 -2.82 2.50
CA GLY A 170 12.59 -3.68 3.10
C GLY A 170 12.06 -4.74 2.13
N VAL A 171 11.80 -4.36 0.87
CA VAL A 171 11.37 -5.28 -0.20
C VAL A 171 12.46 -6.32 -0.49
N ARG A 172 13.72 -5.91 -0.63
CA ARG A 172 14.84 -6.85 -0.84
C ARG A 172 14.96 -7.84 0.30
N THR A 173 14.90 -7.38 1.54
CA THR A 173 14.93 -8.27 2.72
C THR A 173 13.81 -9.30 2.67
N TYR A 174 12.61 -8.90 2.26
CA TYR A 174 11.49 -9.82 2.09
C TYR A 174 11.81 -10.93 1.06
N PHE A 175 12.27 -10.58 -0.13
CA PHE A 175 12.58 -11.56 -1.17
C PHE A 175 13.75 -12.48 -0.79
N TYR A 176 14.79 -11.95 -0.13
CA TYR A 176 15.90 -12.78 0.34
C TYR A 176 15.48 -13.80 1.40
N THR A 177 14.55 -13.43 2.29
CA THR A 177 14.09 -14.32 3.37
C THR A 177 13.02 -15.30 2.94
N ASN A 178 12.36 -15.06 1.80
CA ASN A 178 11.26 -15.86 1.27
C ASN A 178 11.56 -16.39 -0.14
N ALA A 179 12.83 -16.41 -0.57
CA ALA A 179 13.22 -17.08 -1.79
C ALA A 179 12.86 -18.57 -1.70
N PRO A 180 12.27 -19.17 -2.76
CA PRO A 180 12.12 -20.62 -2.79
C PRO A 180 13.50 -21.27 -2.62
N PRO A 181 13.62 -22.41 -1.92
CA PRO A 181 14.86 -23.17 -1.90
C PRO A 181 15.22 -23.57 -3.34
N ASP A 182 16.50 -23.44 -3.68
CA ASP A 182 17.08 -23.85 -4.97
C ASP A 182 16.83 -25.33 -5.27
#